data_b6b30e265724e70b781cadb8331a7af4
#
_entry.id   b6b30e265724e70b781cadb8331a7af4
#
_cell.length_a   1.000
_cell.length_b   1.000
_cell.length_c   1.000
_cell.angle_alpha   90.00
_cell.angle_beta   90.00
_cell.angle_gamma   90.00
#
_symmetry.space_group_name_H-M   'P 1'
#
loop_
_entity.id
_entity.type
_entity.pdbx_description
1 polymer ?
#
loop_
_entity_poly.entity_id
_entity_poly.type
_entity_poly.pdbx_seq_one_letter_code
_entity_poly.pdbx_strand_id
1 'polypeptide(L)'
;MLRSRISMCVAVSGLLLWAGDAPAQTPATAPVPAVDMDAFARCMTGIRSDAAKAGIPPAAFDQLADVTPDMSVLPLLNSQPEFTTPLWDYLAGLVDDERVADGRARLVEHRALLDRVSAQYGVDAETVVAVWGVESDYGRISGKRPLRVSLATLACNGRRQAFFRGEFLALLKLMHDGDLQNRDTTGSWAGAFGHTQFMPSTYARIAVDFDGDGRRDLVDSIPDALASTANYLKRSGWQTGRPWGYEVRLPAGFDVAQAGRTNRRTVADWTARGITRTDGGALPSGETRAALIAPTGATGPAFIVFRNYDAIYSYNAAESYALAIATLADRLRGGNGLATPWPTDDPGLSRAQRRELQTLLLARGHAIGEVDGMIGTATRRAIQTEQQRIGLKPDDGRAGTKILEALKAGR
;
A
#
# COMPACT_ATOMS: atom_id res chain seq x y z
N MET A 1 45.66 60.11 -4.10
CA MET A 1 44.98 60.02 -2.78
C MET A 1 44.90 58.53 -2.43
N LEU A 2 45.82 58.17 -1.56
CA LEU A 2 46.02 56.80 -1.05
C LEU A 2 44.97 56.49 0.01
N ARG A 3 44.22 55.36 -0.10
CA ARG A 3 43.49 54.79 1.05
C ARG A 3 43.98 53.37 1.32
N SER A 4 44.61 53.30 2.46
CA SER A 4 45.16 52.14 3.16
C SER A 4 44.13 51.03 3.37
N ARG A 5 44.52 49.79 3.08
CA ARG A 5 43.82 48.58 3.53
C ARG A 5 44.47 48.06 4.83
N ILE A 6 43.71 48.11 5.88
CA ILE A 6 44.08 47.45 7.16
C ILE A 6 43.55 46.03 7.12
N SER A 7 44.48 45.09 7.15
CA SER A 7 44.22 43.66 7.29
C SER A 7 44.08 43.35 8.78
N MET A 8 42.93 42.87 9.21
CA MET A 8 42.71 42.41 10.59
C MET A 8 42.66 40.89 10.56
N CYS A 9 43.75 40.27 11.07
CA CYS A 9 43.80 38.84 11.40
C CYS A 9 42.92 38.56 12.60
N VAL A 10 41.87 37.77 12.44
CA VAL A 10 41.12 37.20 13.53
C VAL A 10 41.53 35.73 13.66
N ALA A 11 42.18 35.45 14.77
CA ALA A 11 42.50 34.08 15.21
C ALA A 11 41.22 33.40 15.69
N VAL A 12 40.79 32.32 15.00
CA VAL A 12 39.69 31.48 15.44
C VAL A 12 40.25 30.33 16.26
N SER A 13 40.10 30.45 17.58
CA SER A 13 40.36 29.35 18.52
C SER A 13 39.28 28.28 18.36
N GLY A 14 39.63 27.08 17.89
CA GLY A 14 38.72 25.96 17.76
C GLY A 14 38.30 25.42 19.13
N LEU A 15 37.02 25.57 19.47
CA LEU A 15 36.37 24.75 20.51
C LEU A 15 35.83 23.50 19.82
N LEU A 16 36.47 22.37 20.09
CA LEU A 16 35.96 21.02 19.83
C LEU A 16 34.78 20.77 20.77
N LEU A 17 33.55 21.04 20.28
CA LEU A 17 32.34 20.52 20.91
C LEU A 17 32.23 19.03 20.62
N TRP A 18 32.42 18.21 21.62
CA TRP A 18 31.98 16.80 21.58
C TRP A 18 30.46 16.79 21.43
N ALA A 19 29.97 16.50 20.24
CA ALA A 19 28.61 16.06 20.02
C ALA A 19 28.50 14.63 20.54
N GLY A 20 27.99 14.48 21.77
CA GLY A 20 27.61 13.17 22.27
C GLY A 20 26.49 12.61 21.38
N ASP A 21 26.71 11.40 20.85
CA ASP A 21 25.68 10.62 20.16
C ASP A 21 24.49 10.43 21.13
N ALA A 22 23.43 11.19 20.93
CA ALA A 22 22.15 10.89 21.55
C ALA A 22 21.64 9.58 20.94
N PRO A 23 21.29 8.56 21.74
CA PRO A 23 20.74 7.33 21.20
C PRO A 23 19.47 7.66 20.42
N ALA A 24 19.35 7.16 19.19
CA ALA A 24 18.17 7.27 18.37
C ALA A 24 16.97 6.73 19.17
N GLN A 25 16.08 7.61 19.59
CA GLN A 25 14.88 7.24 20.29
C GLN A 25 13.99 6.46 19.31
N THR A 26 13.77 5.18 19.60
CA THR A 26 12.74 4.37 18.98
C THR A 26 11.44 5.18 19.04
N PRO A 27 10.69 5.36 17.92
CA PRO A 27 9.42 6.06 18.00
C PRO A 27 8.50 5.25 18.92
N ALA A 28 8.34 5.72 20.15
CA ALA A 28 7.33 5.22 21.06
C ALA A 28 5.99 5.34 20.31
N THR A 29 5.22 4.27 20.25
CA THR A 29 3.83 4.34 19.80
C THR A 29 3.18 5.47 20.58
N ALA A 30 2.75 6.52 19.89
CA ALA A 30 2.10 7.65 20.54
C ALA A 30 0.98 7.11 21.44
N PRO A 31 0.88 7.57 22.68
CA PRO A 31 -0.15 7.08 23.60
C PRO A 31 -1.52 7.26 22.94
N VAL A 32 -2.36 6.24 23.05
CA VAL A 32 -3.75 6.31 22.54
C VAL A 32 -4.44 7.43 23.33
N PRO A 33 -4.96 8.47 22.66
CA PRO A 33 -5.63 9.57 23.36
C PRO A 33 -6.84 9.07 24.15
N ALA A 34 -7.11 9.68 25.30
CA ALA A 34 -8.36 9.43 26.02
C ALA A 34 -9.56 9.89 25.18
N VAL A 35 -10.67 9.19 25.29
CA VAL A 35 -11.91 9.53 24.61
C VAL A 35 -12.58 10.71 25.30
N ASP A 36 -12.87 11.80 24.57
CA ASP A 36 -13.81 12.84 24.99
C ASP A 36 -15.20 12.47 24.43
N MET A 37 -16.01 11.82 25.27
CA MET A 37 -17.34 11.35 24.89
C MET A 37 -18.30 12.49 24.57
N ASP A 38 -18.18 13.66 25.22
CA ASP A 38 -19.04 14.82 24.95
C ASP A 38 -18.70 15.43 23.58
N ALA A 39 -17.40 15.55 23.26
CA ALA A 39 -16.97 16.00 21.94
C ALA A 39 -17.39 15.02 20.84
N PHE A 40 -17.29 13.71 21.08
CA PHE A 40 -17.75 12.68 20.16
C PHE A 40 -19.27 12.76 19.92
N ALA A 41 -20.06 12.90 20.99
CA ALA A 41 -21.52 13.02 20.87
C ALA A 41 -21.94 14.29 20.08
N ARG A 42 -21.28 15.44 20.33
CA ARG A 42 -21.50 16.66 19.54
C ARG A 42 -21.17 16.45 18.05
N CYS A 43 -20.06 15.78 17.76
CA CYS A 43 -19.67 15.45 16.39
C CYS A 43 -20.73 14.56 15.72
N MET A 44 -21.18 13.49 16.39
CA MET A 44 -22.19 12.55 15.87
C MET A 44 -23.54 13.25 15.63
N THR A 45 -23.93 14.23 16.45
CA THR A 45 -25.11 15.09 16.21
C THR A 45 -24.97 15.85 14.89
N GLY A 46 -23.79 16.39 14.59
CA GLY A 46 -23.51 17.04 13.31
C GLY A 46 -23.55 16.06 12.13
N ILE A 47 -23.04 14.84 12.29
CA ILE A 47 -23.09 13.80 11.27
C ILE A 47 -24.55 13.35 11.03
N ARG A 48 -25.37 13.24 12.06
CA ARG A 48 -26.81 12.94 11.94
C ARG A 48 -27.54 13.92 11.04
N SER A 49 -27.22 15.21 11.17
CA SER A 49 -27.79 16.25 10.28
C SER A 49 -27.38 16.05 8.82
N ASP A 50 -26.12 15.68 8.56
CA ASP A 50 -25.65 15.44 7.19
C ASP A 50 -26.19 14.11 6.63
N ALA A 51 -26.38 13.10 7.47
CA ALA A 51 -27.02 11.83 7.09
C ALA A 51 -28.46 12.04 6.61
N ALA A 52 -29.22 12.90 7.30
CA ALA A 52 -30.57 13.26 6.86
C ALA A 52 -30.55 13.91 5.47
N LYS A 53 -29.61 14.83 5.19
CA LYS A 53 -29.43 15.43 3.85
C LYS A 53 -29.04 14.40 2.78
N ALA A 54 -28.33 13.35 3.19
CA ALA A 54 -27.95 12.22 2.32
C ALA A 54 -29.08 11.17 2.15
N GLY A 55 -30.27 11.41 2.71
CA GLY A 55 -31.43 10.53 2.58
C GLY A 55 -31.43 9.35 3.56
N ILE A 56 -30.69 9.44 4.66
CA ILE A 56 -30.73 8.47 5.76
C ILE A 56 -31.68 8.99 6.83
N PRO A 57 -32.83 8.35 7.07
CA PRO A 57 -33.78 8.80 8.10
C PRO A 57 -33.14 8.82 9.49
N PRO A 58 -33.56 9.75 10.39
CA PRO A 58 -33.00 9.83 11.75
C PRO A 58 -33.03 8.52 12.53
N ALA A 59 -34.13 7.78 12.44
CA ALA A 59 -34.27 6.49 13.13
C ALA A 59 -33.28 5.43 12.58
N ALA A 60 -33.01 5.41 11.27
CA ALA A 60 -32.02 4.54 10.66
C ALA A 60 -30.60 4.96 11.07
N PHE A 61 -30.32 6.26 11.12
CA PHE A 61 -29.05 6.78 11.62
C PHE A 61 -28.81 6.32 13.07
N ASP A 62 -29.78 6.51 13.95
CA ASP A 62 -29.64 6.18 15.37
C ASP A 62 -29.36 4.69 15.60
N GLN A 63 -29.90 3.80 14.74
CA GLN A 63 -29.60 2.37 14.77
C GLN A 63 -28.23 2.01 14.16
N LEU A 64 -27.85 2.63 13.05
CA LEU A 64 -26.63 2.32 12.32
C LEU A 64 -25.39 2.96 12.92
N ALA A 65 -25.53 4.12 13.55
CA ALA A 65 -24.44 4.92 14.11
C ALA A 65 -24.32 4.77 15.64
N ASP A 66 -24.98 3.79 16.24
CA ASP A 66 -24.79 3.43 17.65
C ASP A 66 -23.47 2.70 17.82
N VAL A 67 -22.40 3.46 18.10
CA VAL A 67 -21.02 2.99 18.21
C VAL A 67 -20.27 3.74 19.31
N THR A 68 -19.36 3.02 19.98
CA THR A 68 -18.37 3.61 20.87
C THR A 68 -17.06 3.83 20.09
N PRO A 69 -16.42 5.00 20.18
CA PRO A 69 -15.19 5.28 19.42
C PRO A 69 -14.01 4.43 19.90
N ASP A 70 -13.21 3.94 18.94
CA ASP A 70 -11.95 3.21 19.17
C ASP A 70 -10.75 4.12 18.84
N MET A 71 -10.21 4.77 19.84
CA MET A 71 -9.10 5.72 19.66
C MET A 71 -7.79 5.05 19.21
N SER A 72 -7.69 3.71 19.26
CA SER A 72 -6.52 2.96 18.79
C SER A 72 -6.30 3.04 17.28
N VAL A 73 -7.27 3.57 16.52
CA VAL A 73 -7.10 3.83 15.08
C VAL A 73 -6.30 5.11 14.79
N LEU A 74 -6.23 6.07 15.72
CA LEU A 74 -5.61 7.38 15.48
C LEU A 74 -4.09 7.31 15.23
N PRO A 75 -3.29 6.55 15.99
CA PRO A 75 -1.86 6.38 15.70
C PRO A 75 -1.59 5.82 14.30
N LEU A 76 -2.50 5.01 13.75
CA LEU A 76 -2.37 4.38 12.44
C LEU A 76 -2.46 5.37 11.28
N LEU A 77 -3.05 6.55 11.49
CA LEU A 77 -3.08 7.62 10.50
C LEU A 77 -1.69 8.03 9.96
N ASN A 78 -0.62 7.77 10.71
CA ASN A 78 0.75 8.10 10.36
C ASN A 78 1.61 6.87 10.02
N SER A 79 1.01 5.68 9.92
CA SER A 79 1.73 4.40 9.78
C SER A 79 1.26 3.63 8.54
N GLN A 80 1.19 4.30 7.38
CA GLN A 80 0.82 3.65 6.12
C GLN A 80 2.06 3.00 5.48
N PRO A 81 2.11 1.66 5.37
CA PRO A 81 3.32 0.93 4.92
C PRO A 81 3.81 1.35 3.54
N GLU A 82 2.90 1.70 2.63
CA GLU A 82 3.20 2.12 1.26
C GLU A 82 4.03 3.42 1.17
N PHE A 83 4.07 4.21 2.26
CA PHE A 83 4.86 5.45 2.34
C PHE A 83 6.03 5.38 3.32
N THR A 84 6.04 4.39 4.22
CA THR A 84 7.03 4.32 5.31
C THR A 84 7.97 3.12 5.19
N THR A 85 7.58 2.09 4.45
CA THR A 85 8.40 0.89 4.25
C THR A 85 9.31 1.07 3.04
N PRO A 86 10.60 0.71 3.11
CA PRO A 86 11.46 0.66 1.93
C PRO A 86 10.81 -0.15 0.81
N LEU A 87 10.93 0.35 -0.43
CA LEU A 87 10.22 -0.23 -1.57
C LEU A 87 10.54 -1.73 -1.78
N TRP A 88 11.80 -2.13 -1.59
CA TRP A 88 12.22 -3.52 -1.72
C TRP A 88 11.59 -4.43 -0.64
N ASP A 89 11.38 -3.94 0.57
CA ASP A 89 10.69 -4.68 1.63
C ASP A 89 9.19 -4.80 1.34
N TYR A 90 8.61 -3.72 0.83
CA TYR A 90 7.21 -3.68 0.44
C TYR A 90 6.93 -4.70 -0.66
N LEU A 91 7.76 -4.71 -1.72
CA LEU A 91 7.61 -5.67 -2.81
C LEU A 91 7.93 -7.10 -2.37
N ALA A 92 8.97 -7.33 -1.58
CA ALA A 92 9.33 -8.67 -1.08
C ALA A 92 8.17 -9.32 -0.31
N GLY A 93 7.36 -8.52 0.40
CA GLY A 93 6.20 -9.02 1.12
C GLY A 93 4.92 -9.20 0.29
N LEU A 94 4.85 -8.59 -0.90
CA LEU A 94 3.64 -8.58 -1.72
C LEU A 94 3.81 -9.27 -3.08
N VAL A 95 5.05 -9.59 -3.49
CA VAL A 95 5.36 -10.19 -4.81
C VAL A 95 6.26 -11.40 -4.64
N ASP A 96 6.04 -12.20 -3.61
CA ASP A 96 6.78 -13.42 -3.36
C ASP A 96 6.25 -14.62 -4.16
N ASP A 97 7.04 -15.71 -4.20
CA ASP A 97 6.71 -16.92 -4.95
C ASP A 97 5.42 -17.59 -4.50
N GLU A 98 5.15 -17.55 -3.19
CA GLU A 98 3.93 -18.12 -2.62
C GLU A 98 2.69 -17.35 -3.10
N ARG A 99 2.74 -16.00 -3.08
CA ARG A 99 1.64 -15.19 -3.62
C ARG A 99 1.45 -15.37 -5.12
N VAL A 100 2.53 -15.54 -5.87
CA VAL A 100 2.46 -15.85 -7.31
C VAL A 100 1.81 -17.21 -7.54
N ALA A 101 2.20 -18.24 -6.79
CA ALA A 101 1.61 -19.58 -6.89
C ALA A 101 0.11 -19.56 -6.56
N ASP A 102 -0.27 -18.89 -5.46
CA ASP A 102 -1.67 -18.69 -5.07
C ASP A 102 -2.46 -17.95 -6.16
N GLY A 103 -1.93 -16.86 -6.70
CA GLY A 103 -2.59 -16.08 -7.74
C GLY A 103 -2.77 -16.87 -9.04
N ARG A 104 -1.81 -17.69 -9.44
CA ARG A 104 -1.96 -18.62 -10.57
C ARG A 104 -3.04 -19.66 -10.32
N ALA A 105 -3.15 -20.18 -9.10
CA ALA A 105 -4.25 -21.07 -8.73
C ALA A 105 -5.61 -20.37 -8.86
N ARG A 106 -5.72 -19.09 -8.40
CA ARG A 106 -6.95 -18.28 -8.57
C ARG A 106 -7.29 -17.98 -10.01
N LEU A 107 -6.30 -17.73 -10.87
CA LEU A 107 -6.52 -17.57 -12.30
C LEU A 107 -7.13 -18.83 -12.95
N VAL A 108 -6.70 -20.01 -12.53
CA VAL A 108 -7.26 -21.29 -13.00
C VAL A 108 -8.65 -21.52 -12.43
N GLU A 109 -8.82 -21.36 -11.11
CA GLU A 109 -10.08 -21.58 -10.40
C GLU A 109 -11.23 -20.72 -10.95
N HIS A 110 -10.93 -19.44 -11.21
CA HIS A 110 -11.93 -18.46 -11.64
C HIS A 110 -11.85 -18.13 -13.13
N ARG A 111 -11.28 -19.02 -13.96
CA ARG A 111 -11.02 -18.78 -15.38
C ARG A 111 -12.23 -18.24 -16.14
N ALA A 112 -13.36 -18.94 -16.09
CA ALA A 112 -14.56 -18.56 -16.83
C ALA A 112 -15.15 -17.21 -16.37
N LEU A 113 -15.06 -16.91 -15.07
CA LEU A 113 -15.44 -15.62 -14.52
C LEU A 113 -14.53 -14.50 -15.04
N LEU A 114 -13.22 -14.69 -14.94
CA LEU A 114 -12.22 -13.71 -15.36
C LEU A 114 -12.25 -13.43 -16.86
N ASP A 115 -12.51 -14.45 -17.69
CA ASP A 115 -12.70 -14.28 -19.14
C ASP A 115 -13.91 -13.37 -19.43
N ARG A 116 -15.04 -13.54 -18.71
CA ARG A 116 -16.22 -12.66 -18.81
C ARG A 116 -15.92 -11.24 -18.35
N VAL A 117 -15.23 -11.08 -17.20
CA VAL A 117 -14.83 -9.77 -16.65
C VAL A 117 -13.90 -9.05 -17.62
N SER A 118 -12.89 -9.74 -18.15
CA SER A 118 -11.97 -9.18 -19.13
C SER A 118 -12.67 -8.76 -20.44
N ALA A 119 -13.61 -9.57 -20.92
CA ALA A 119 -14.40 -9.23 -22.11
C ALA A 119 -15.26 -7.97 -21.91
N GLN A 120 -15.86 -7.79 -20.71
CA GLN A 120 -16.75 -6.67 -20.42
C GLN A 120 -16.01 -5.37 -20.13
N TYR A 121 -14.90 -5.44 -19.39
CA TYR A 121 -14.20 -4.25 -18.90
C TYR A 121 -12.90 -3.96 -19.65
N GLY A 122 -12.37 -4.91 -20.41
CA GLY A 122 -11.12 -4.76 -21.17
C GLY A 122 -9.87 -4.77 -20.29
N VAL A 123 -9.98 -5.22 -19.04
CA VAL A 123 -8.86 -5.37 -18.11
C VAL A 123 -8.44 -6.83 -18.09
N ASP A 124 -7.15 -7.10 -18.20
CA ASP A 124 -6.62 -8.45 -18.19
C ASP A 124 -6.78 -9.13 -16.81
N ALA A 125 -7.01 -10.42 -16.85
CA ALA A 125 -7.29 -11.25 -15.67
C ALA A 125 -6.17 -11.18 -14.62
N GLU A 126 -4.91 -11.18 -15.08
CA GLU A 126 -3.74 -11.16 -14.20
C GLU A 126 -3.64 -9.86 -13.41
N THR A 127 -4.02 -8.72 -13.99
CA THR A 127 -4.06 -7.45 -13.27
C THR A 127 -5.18 -7.43 -12.23
N VAL A 128 -6.37 -7.93 -12.56
CA VAL A 128 -7.48 -8.02 -11.60
C VAL A 128 -7.11 -8.93 -10.41
N VAL A 129 -6.53 -10.09 -10.69
CA VAL A 129 -6.08 -11.04 -9.67
C VAL A 129 -4.90 -10.49 -8.86
N ALA A 130 -4.00 -9.71 -9.48
CA ALA A 130 -2.92 -9.04 -8.76
C ALA A 130 -3.44 -8.00 -7.76
N VAL A 131 -4.45 -7.21 -8.12
CA VAL A 131 -5.12 -6.30 -7.17
C VAL A 131 -5.70 -7.11 -6.01
N TRP A 132 -6.46 -8.17 -6.30
CA TRP A 132 -7.02 -9.04 -5.26
C TRP A 132 -5.96 -9.63 -4.33
N GLY A 133 -4.82 -10.06 -4.89
CA GLY A 133 -3.69 -10.57 -4.13
C GLY A 133 -3.04 -9.54 -3.22
N VAL A 134 -2.82 -8.32 -3.72
CA VAL A 134 -2.19 -7.24 -2.93
C VAL A 134 -3.13 -6.71 -1.85
N GLU A 135 -4.43 -6.57 -2.15
CA GLU A 135 -5.41 -5.98 -1.25
C GLU A 135 -5.78 -6.88 -0.07
N SER A 136 -6.02 -8.14 -0.32
CA SER A 136 -6.56 -9.04 0.71
C SER A 136 -5.94 -10.43 0.75
N ASP A 137 -4.80 -10.64 0.07
CA ASP A 137 -4.23 -11.97 -0.07
C ASP A 137 -5.26 -12.98 -0.61
N TYR A 138 -5.93 -12.59 -1.69
CA TYR A 138 -7.00 -13.37 -2.34
C TYR A 138 -8.20 -13.65 -1.42
N GLY A 139 -8.58 -12.67 -0.61
CA GLY A 139 -9.71 -12.74 0.32
C GLY A 139 -9.41 -13.35 1.68
N ARG A 140 -8.16 -13.78 1.95
CA ARG A 140 -7.78 -14.35 3.26
C ARG A 140 -7.64 -13.30 4.36
N ILE A 141 -7.36 -12.04 3.99
CA ILE A 141 -7.10 -10.94 4.92
C ILE A 141 -7.94 -9.73 4.50
N SER A 142 -9.10 -9.54 5.12
CA SER A 142 -10.02 -8.42 4.82
C SER A 142 -10.03 -7.30 5.87
N GLY A 143 -9.21 -7.44 6.93
CA GLY A 143 -9.24 -6.56 8.10
C GLY A 143 -10.14 -7.08 9.21
N LYS A 144 -9.88 -6.64 10.45
CA LYS A 144 -10.56 -7.15 11.66
C LYS A 144 -11.29 -6.06 12.46
N ARG A 145 -11.28 -4.81 12.00
CA ARG A 145 -11.89 -3.70 12.75
C ARG A 145 -13.31 -3.46 12.28
N PRO A 146 -14.29 -3.30 13.19
CA PRO A 146 -15.65 -2.93 12.81
C PRO A 146 -15.65 -1.61 12.05
N LEU A 147 -16.16 -1.61 10.81
CA LEU A 147 -16.11 -0.44 9.91
C LEU A 147 -16.80 0.78 10.52
N ARG A 148 -17.98 0.57 11.11
CA ARG A 148 -18.76 1.65 11.73
C ARG A 148 -17.98 2.36 12.84
N VAL A 149 -17.32 1.58 13.70
CA VAL A 149 -16.52 2.11 14.81
C VAL A 149 -15.31 2.87 14.29
N SER A 150 -14.55 2.27 13.37
CA SER A 150 -13.36 2.91 12.80
C SER A 150 -13.68 4.23 12.11
N LEU A 151 -14.69 4.23 11.23
CA LEU A 151 -15.04 5.41 10.46
C LEU A 151 -15.70 6.50 11.31
N ALA A 152 -16.57 6.17 12.27
CA ALA A 152 -17.14 7.14 13.20
C ALA A 152 -16.04 7.79 14.06
N THR A 153 -15.07 6.98 14.54
CA THR A 153 -13.94 7.50 15.31
C THR A 153 -13.13 8.49 14.49
N LEU A 154 -12.75 8.13 13.28
CA LEU A 154 -11.94 8.96 12.37
C LEU A 154 -12.71 10.16 11.83
N ALA A 155 -14.02 10.08 11.69
CA ALA A 155 -14.88 11.22 11.31
C ALA A 155 -14.92 12.30 12.38
N CYS A 156 -14.74 11.92 13.65
CA CYS A 156 -14.82 12.84 14.78
C CYS A 156 -13.46 13.18 15.41
N ASN A 157 -12.40 12.43 15.10
CA ASN A 157 -11.10 12.58 15.75
C ASN A 157 -9.94 12.52 14.77
N GLY A 158 -8.83 13.15 15.11
CA GLY A 158 -7.59 13.11 14.33
C GLY A 158 -7.60 14.05 13.11
N ARG A 159 -6.75 13.74 12.14
CA ARG A 159 -6.64 14.49 10.88
C ARG A 159 -7.58 13.93 9.80
N ARG A 160 -7.90 14.74 8.77
CA ARG A 160 -8.77 14.33 7.64
C ARG A 160 -10.21 13.98 8.04
N GLN A 161 -10.74 14.57 9.10
CA GLN A 161 -12.12 14.29 9.57
C GLN A 161 -13.16 14.44 8.47
N ALA A 162 -13.07 15.48 7.64
CA ALA A 162 -14.03 15.70 6.54
C ALA A 162 -14.05 14.53 5.54
N PHE A 163 -12.89 13.94 5.22
CA PHE A 163 -12.78 12.75 4.38
C PHE A 163 -13.48 11.55 5.05
N PHE A 164 -13.10 11.25 6.29
CA PHE A 164 -13.68 10.10 7.00
C PHE A 164 -15.16 10.27 7.31
N ARG A 165 -15.62 11.52 7.50
CA ARG A 165 -17.05 11.83 7.60
C ARG A 165 -17.81 11.46 6.32
N GLY A 166 -17.24 11.77 5.15
CA GLY A 166 -17.79 11.34 3.86
C GLY A 166 -17.84 9.82 3.72
N GLU A 167 -16.78 9.11 4.12
CA GLU A 167 -16.73 7.65 4.08
C GLU A 167 -17.70 7.00 5.07
N PHE A 168 -17.86 7.58 6.27
CA PHE A 168 -18.82 7.08 7.25
C PHE A 168 -20.28 7.26 6.75
N LEU A 169 -20.62 8.42 6.17
CA LEU A 169 -21.93 8.64 5.56
C LEU A 169 -22.19 7.68 4.40
N ALA A 170 -21.19 7.44 3.56
CA ALA A 170 -21.30 6.46 2.47
C ALA A 170 -21.54 5.04 3.01
N LEU A 171 -20.83 4.63 4.07
CA LEU A 171 -21.06 3.35 4.73
C LEU A 171 -22.49 3.21 5.26
N LEU A 172 -22.96 4.21 6.00
CA LEU A 172 -24.33 4.21 6.53
C LEU A 172 -25.37 4.15 5.42
N LYS A 173 -25.10 4.81 4.29
CA LYS A 173 -26.00 4.78 3.11
C LYS A 173 -26.04 3.39 2.47
N LEU A 174 -24.88 2.73 2.28
CA LEU A 174 -24.80 1.36 1.77
C LEU A 174 -25.59 0.38 2.67
N MET A 175 -25.49 0.55 4.00
CA MET A 175 -26.23 -0.27 4.95
C MET A 175 -27.74 0.02 4.92
N HIS A 176 -28.13 1.30 4.81
CA HIS A 176 -29.54 1.70 4.74
C HIS A 176 -30.20 1.23 3.45
N ASP A 177 -29.52 1.32 2.32
CA ASP A 177 -30.02 0.91 1.00
C ASP A 177 -30.04 -0.62 0.80
N GLY A 178 -29.39 -1.38 1.71
CA GLY A 178 -29.35 -2.85 1.67
C GLY A 178 -28.20 -3.43 0.84
N ASP A 179 -27.32 -2.61 0.28
CA ASP A 179 -26.10 -3.08 -0.41
C ASP A 179 -25.15 -3.78 0.55
N LEU A 180 -25.11 -3.36 1.82
CA LEU A 180 -24.32 -3.97 2.89
C LEU A 180 -25.22 -4.35 4.05
N GLN A 181 -25.57 -5.63 4.14
CA GLN A 181 -26.56 -6.11 5.12
C GLN A 181 -25.97 -6.39 6.50
N ASN A 182 -24.70 -6.84 6.55
CA ASN A 182 -24.07 -7.17 7.83
C ASN A 182 -23.54 -5.90 8.52
N ARG A 183 -24.16 -5.54 9.66
CA ARG A 183 -23.75 -4.39 10.50
C ARG A 183 -22.38 -4.58 11.15
N ASP A 184 -21.95 -5.82 11.33
CA ASP A 184 -20.68 -6.18 11.96
C ASP A 184 -19.57 -6.37 10.94
N THR A 185 -19.77 -5.93 9.68
CA THR A 185 -18.74 -5.98 8.64
C THR A 185 -17.47 -5.33 9.14
N THR A 186 -16.38 -6.08 9.00
CA THR A 186 -15.04 -5.63 9.37
C THR A 186 -14.21 -5.23 8.15
N GLY A 187 -13.17 -4.48 8.41
CA GLY A 187 -12.24 -4.01 7.37
C GLY A 187 -10.95 -3.48 7.96
N SER A 188 -10.25 -2.67 7.20
CA SER A 188 -9.06 -1.96 7.64
C SER A 188 -9.40 -0.90 8.69
N TRP A 189 -8.37 -0.44 9.40
CA TRP A 189 -8.50 0.67 10.35
C TRP A 189 -9.02 1.97 9.71
N ALA A 190 -8.81 2.15 8.40
CA ALA A 190 -9.21 3.33 7.64
C ALA A 190 -10.56 3.17 6.94
N GLY A 191 -11.22 2.00 7.04
CA GLY A 191 -12.53 1.78 6.47
C GLY A 191 -12.56 1.12 5.10
N ALA A 192 -11.43 0.66 4.55
CA ALA A 192 -11.40 -0.18 3.36
C ALA A 192 -11.83 -1.61 3.71
N PHE A 193 -12.61 -2.28 2.85
CA PHE A 193 -13.18 -3.58 3.16
C PHE A 193 -13.49 -4.44 1.93
N GLY A 194 -13.80 -5.72 2.19
CA GLY A 194 -14.12 -6.70 1.18
C GLY A 194 -12.88 -7.27 0.48
N HIS A 195 -13.11 -8.09 -0.53
CA HIS A 195 -12.07 -8.79 -1.29
C HIS A 195 -11.03 -7.86 -1.90
N THR A 196 -11.41 -6.68 -2.35
CA THR A 196 -10.56 -5.72 -3.05
C THR A 196 -10.44 -4.38 -2.35
N GLN A 197 -10.77 -4.35 -1.06
CA GLN A 197 -10.52 -3.26 -0.11
C GLN A 197 -10.99 -1.88 -0.59
N PHE A 198 -12.23 -1.80 -1.10
CA PHE A 198 -12.82 -0.52 -1.47
C PHE A 198 -13.19 0.30 -0.22
N MET A 199 -12.99 1.62 -0.33
CA MET A 199 -13.61 2.57 0.58
C MET A 199 -15.12 2.64 0.32
N PRO A 200 -15.96 2.92 1.33
CA PRO A 200 -17.42 2.98 1.16
C PRO A 200 -17.91 3.87 0.02
N SER A 201 -17.32 5.06 -0.16
CA SER A 201 -17.68 5.96 -1.25
C SER A 201 -17.28 5.40 -2.64
N THR A 202 -16.18 4.65 -2.72
CA THR A 202 -15.77 3.96 -3.93
C THR A 202 -16.72 2.81 -4.25
N TYR A 203 -17.08 2.03 -3.24
CA TYR A 203 -18.09 0.98 -3.35
C TYR A 203 -19.40 1.54 -3.93
N ALA A 204 -19.96 2.56 -3.30
CA ALA A 204 -21.23 3.17 -3.74
C ALA A 204 -21.21 3.60 -5.21
N ARG A 205 -20.05 4.08 -5.71
CA ARG A 205 -19.89 4.63 -7.06
C ARG A 205 -19.51 3.58 -8.11
N ILE A 206 -18.76 2.54 -7.73
CA ILE A 206 -18.05 1.66 -8.67
C ILE A 206 -18.55 0.22 -8.63
N ALA A 207 -19.03 -0.26 -7.49
CA ALA A 207 -19.46 -1.65 -7.33
C ALA A 207 -20.55 -2.03 -8.34
N VAL A 208 -20.46 -3.25 -8.84
CA VAL A 208 -21.40 -3.83 -9.81
C VAL A 208 -21.91 -5.17 -9.30
N ASP A 209 -23.15 -5.46 -9.60
CA ASP A 209 -23.76 -6.80 -9.48
C ASP A 209 -23.39 -7.57 -10.76
N PHE A 210 -22.45 -8.49 -10.67
CA PHE A 210 -21.92 -9.21 -11.83
C PHE A 210 -22.44 -10.64 -11.92
N ASP A 211 -22.85 -11.24 -10.82
CA ASP A 211 -23.48 -12.55 -10.80
C ASP A 211 -25.00 -12.46 -11.04
N GLY A 212 -25.60 -11.28 -10.92
CA GLY A 212 -26.98 -11.00 -11.27
C GLY A 212 -27.95 -11.40 -10.16
N ASP A 213 -27.51 -11.45 -8.90
CA ASP A 213 -28.34 -11.79 -7.75
C ASP A 213 -29.17 -10.59 -7.23
N GLY A 214 -29.02 -9.42 -7.83
CA GLY A 214 -29.69 -8.15 -7.46
C GLY A 214 -28.94 -7.34 -6.41
N ARG A 215 -27.73 -7.71 -6.02
CA ARG A 215 -26.89 -7.04 -5.03
C ARG A 215 -25.49 -6.78 -5.60
N ARG A 216 -24.81 -5.81 -5.02
CA ARG A 216 -23.41 -5.49 -5.34
C ARG A 216 -22.53 -5.89 -4.17
N ASP A 217 -22.22 -7.17 -4.01
CA ASP A 217 -21.58 -7.70 -2.81
C ASP A 217 -20.06 -7.87 -3.00
N LEU A 218 -19.26 -6.95 -2.45
CA LEU A 218 -17.79 -7.03 -2.52
C LEU A 218 -17.17 -7.79 -1.33
N VAL A 219 -17.99 -8.27 -0.39
CA VAL A 219 -17.55 -8.98 0.81
C VAL A 219 -17.65 -10.49 0.62
N ASP A 220 -18.78 -10.99 0.13
CA ASP A 220 -19.07 -12.42 0.03
C ASP A 220 -19.13 -12.89 -1.43
N SER A 221 -19.32 -11.98 -2.44
CA SER A 221 -19.33 -12.34 -3.87
C SER A 221 -17.98 -12.03 -4.55
N ILE A 222 -17.21 -13.09 -4.86
CA ILE A 222 -15.99 -12.97 -5.68
C ILE A 222 -16.30 -12.41 -7.08
N PRO A 223 -17.37 -12.82 -7.80
CA PRO A 223 -17.73 -12.23 -9.08
C PRO A 223 -17.88 -10.71 -9.02
N ASP A 224 -18.61 -10.19 -8.05
CA ASP A 224 -18.85 -8.75 -7.90
C ASP A 224 -17.57 -8.00 -7.56
N ALA A 225 -16.76 -8.55 -6.65
CA ALA A 225 -15.50 -7.94 -6.24
C ALA A 225 -14.52 -7.82 -7.40
N LEU A 226 -14.32 -8.89 -8.19
CA LEU A 226 -13.38 -8.88 -9.32
C LEU A 226 -13.90 -8.00 -10.47
N ALA A 227 -15.20 -8.06 -10.78
CA ALA A 227 -15.80 -7.20 -11.79
C ALA A 227 -15.79 -5.72 -11.39
N SER A 228 -16.04 -5.41 -10.12
CA SER A 228 -15.95 -4.05 -9.59
C SER A 228 -14.53 -3.50 -9.65
N THR A 229 -13.52 -4.34 -9.40
CA THR A 229 -12.10 -3.98 -9.57
C THR A 229 -11.78 -3.64 -11.02
N ALA A 230 -12.23 -4.48 -11.96
CA ALA A 230 -12.05 -4.23 -13.39
C ALA A 230 -12.80 -2.95 -13.84
N ASN A 231 -14.02 -2.71 -13.33
CA ASN A 231 -14.79 -1.50 -13.57
C ASN A 231 -14.05 -0.25 -13.04
N TYR A 232 -13.43 -0.35 -11.85
CA TYR A 232 -12.60 0.73 -11.29
C TYR A 232 -11.45 1.09 -12.23
N LEU A 233 -10.66 0.09 -12.64
CA LEU A 233 -9.49 0.29 -13.52
C LEU A 233 -9.92 0.86 -14.88
N LYS A 234 -11.01 0.35 -15.48
CA LYS A 234 -11.58 0.89 -16.72
C LYS A 234 -11.95 2.37 -16.57
N ARG A 235 -12.68 2.73 -15.52
CA ARG A 235 -13.07 4.14 -15.24
C ARG A 235 -11.87 5.02 -14.91
N SER A 236 -10.78 4.46 -14.40
CA SER A 236 -9.52 5.16 -14.15
C SER A 236 -8.66 5.32 -15.41
N GLY A 237 -9.16 4.90 -16.58
CA GLY A 237 -8.52 5.10 -17.87
C GLY A 237 -7.65 3.95 -18.33
N TRP A 238 -7.94 2.71 -17.88
CA TRP A 238 -7.31 1.51 -18.39
C TRP A 238 -7.48 1.39 -19.93
N GLN A 239 -6.40 1.05 -20.60
CA GLN A 239 -6.34 0.87 -22.04
C GLN A 239 -6.16 -0.62 -22.34
N THR A 240 -7.19 -1.25 -22.91
CA THR A 240 -7.20 -2.67 -23.29
C THR A 240 -6.05 -3.02 -24.20
N GLY A 241 -5.35 -4.12 -23.93
CA GLY A 241 -4.25 -4.61 -24.74
C GLY A 241 -2.97 -3.77 -24.65
N ARG A 242 -2.91 -2.77 -23.77
CA ARG A 242 -1.69 -1.98 -23.53
C ARG A 242 -1.02 -2.42 -22.24
N PRO A 243 0.33 -2.48 -22.20
CA PRO A 243 1.07 -2.79 -20.98
C PRO A 243 0.94 -1.66 -19.95
N TRP A 244 1.21 -1.96 -18.68
CA TRP A 244 1.38 -0.94 -17.65
C TRP A 244 2.73 -0.22 -17.81
N GLY A 245 3.78 -0.94 -18.22
CA GLY A 245 5.15 -0.47 -18.36
C GLY A 245 6.13 -1.58 -18.65
N TYR A 246 7.39 -1.24 -18.53
CA TYR A 246 8.53 -2.18 -18.68
C TYR A 246 9.67 -1.75 -17.76
N GLU A 247 10.38 -2.71 -17.19
CA GLU A 247 11.67 -2.43 -16.57
C GLU A 247 12.69 -2.03 -17.62
N VAL A 248 13.46 -0.98 -17.34
CA VAL A 248 14.41 -0.39 -18.28
C VAL A 248 15.77 -0.17 -17.67
N ARG A 249 16.79 -0.14 -18.51
CA ARG A 249 18.15 0.29 -18.18
C ARG A 249 18.31 1.76 -18.44
N LEU A 250 18.92 2.44 -17.49
CA LEU A 250 19.35 3.82 -17.62
C LEU A 250 20.78 3.85 -18.20
N PRO A 251 21.10 4.74 -19.15
CA PRO A 251 22.47 4.89 -19.60
C PRO A 251 23.36 5.48 -18.50
N ALA A 252 24.66 5.24 -18.56
CA ALA A 252 25.61 5.80 -17.62
C ALA A 252 25.49 7.33 -17.56
N GLY A 253 25.45 7.88 -16.34
CA GLY A 253 25.31 9.34 -16.13
C GLY A 253 23.93 9.90 -16.41
N PHE A 254 22.89 9.05 -16.51
CA PHE A 254 21.52 9.52 -16.68
C PHE A 254 21.09 10.43 -15.53
N ASP A 255 20.59 11.62 -15.88
CA ASP A 255 20.03 12.55 -14.90
C ASP A 255 18.64 12.12 -14.44
N VAL A 256 18.59 11.52 -13.23
CA VAL A 256 17.35 11.00 -12.63
C VAL A 256 16.34 12.11 -12.27
N ALA A 257 16.71 13.39 -12.27
CA ALA A 257 15.76 14.50 -12.12
C ALA A 257 14.76 14.56 -13.30
N GLN A 258 15.06 13.91 -14.42
CA GLN A 258 14.15 13.74 -15.53
C GLN A 258 13.08 12.68 -15.29
N ALA A 259 13.27 11.80 -14.30
CA ALA A 259 12.26 10.82 -13.90
C ALA A 259 11.09 11.49 -13.16
N GLY A 260 9.98 10.79 -13.10
CA GLY A 260 8.77 11.20 -12.39
C GLY A 260 7.51 10.83 -13.17
N ARG A 261 6.54 10.27 -12.48
CA ARG A 261 5.29 9.73 -13.08
C ARG A 261 4.52 10.77 -13.93
N THR A 262 4.60 12.03 -13.57
CA THR A 262 3.94 13.13 -14.29
C THR A 262 4.79 13.71 -15.43
N ASN A 263 6.09 13.41 -15.46
CA ASN A 263 7.00 13.91 -16.50
C ASN A 263 6.96 12.99 -17.75
N ARG A 264 5.93 13.19 -18.56
CA ARG A 264 5.66 12.32 -19.73
C ARG A 264 6.30 12.86 -21.00
N ARG A 265 7.05 11.99 -21.68
CA ARG A 265 7.63 12.20 -23.01
C ARG A 265 7.14 11.12 -23.97
N THR A 266 7.42 11.28 -25.27
CA THR A 266 7.21 10.15 -26.20
C THR A 266 8.19 9.02 -25.91
N VAL A 267 7.81 7.80 -26.24
CA VAL A 267 8.74 6.67 -26.13
C VAL A 267 9.96 6.87 -26.99
N ALA A 268 9.80 7.49 -28.17
CA ALA A 268 10.91 7.84 -29.05
C ALA A 268 11.93 8.77 -28.35
N ASP A 269 11.46 9.78 -27.60
CA ASP A 269 12.34 10.66 -26.82
C ASP A 269 13.12 9.89 -25.74
N TRP A 270 12.46 8.95 -25.05
CA TRP A 270 13.13 8.11 -24.06
C TRP A 270 14.19 7.20 -24.70
N THR A 271 13.85 6.59 -25.84
CA THR A 271 14.79 5.75 -26.61
C THR A 271 16.00 6.56 -27.11
N ALA A 272 15.78 7.77 -27.62
CA ALA A 272 16.84 8.67 -28.07
C ALA A 272 17.78 9.09 -26.91
N ARG A 273 17.31 9.03 -25.67
CA ARG A 273 18.11 9.26 -24.46
C ARG A 273 18.82 8.00 -23.96
N GLY A 274 18.77 6.90 -24.71
CA GLY A 274 19.45 5.66 -24.37
C GLY A 274 18.68 4.74 -23.42
N ILE A 275 17.40 5.01 -23.16
CA ILE A 275 16.56 4.11 -22.34
C ILE A 275 16.22 2.86 -23.17
N THR A 276 16.53 1.68 -22.63
CA THR A 276 16.28 0.38 -23.26
C THR A 276 15.63 -0.59 -22.29
N ARG A 277 14.87 -1.55 -22.76
CA ARG A 277 14.29 -2.60 -21.90
C ARG A 277 15.39 -3.51 -21.36
N THR A 278 15.21 -3.98 -20.12
CA THR A 278 16.15 -4.93 -19.47
C THR A 278 16.12 -6.31 -20.14
N ASP A 279 15.00 -6.72 -20.70
CA ASP A 279 14.80 -8.00 -21.38
C ASP A 279 15.27 -8.00 -22.85
N GLY A 280 15.82 -6.87 -23.34
CA GLY A 280 16.29 -6.72 -24.72
C GLY A 280 15.17 -6.51 -25.75
N GLY A 281 13.90 -6.49 -25.34
CA GLY A 281 12.78 -6.20 -26.22
C GLY A 281 12.72 -4.73 -26.64
N ALA A 282 12.01 -4.44 -27.73
CA ALA A 282 11.76 -3.07 -28.17
C ALA A 282 10.73 -2.38 -27.26
N LEU A 283 10.92 -1.09 -27.01
CA LEU A 283 9.85 -0.25 -26.46
C LEU A 283 8.79 -0.02 -27.54
N PRO A 284 7.50 0.19 -27.17
CA PRO A 284 6.44 0.47 -28.16
C PRO A 284 6.81 1.65 -29.05
N SER A 285 6.61 1.52 -30.36
CA SER A 285 6.90 2.56 -31.34
C SER A 285 5.82 3.65 -31.36
N GLY A 286 6.14 4.80 -31.96
CA GLY A 286 5.21 5.88 -32.26
C GLY A 286 5.09 6.94 -31.16
N GLU A 287 4.01 7.71 -31.24
CA GLU A 287 3.70 8.86 -30.36
C GLU A 287 3.23 8.47 -28.94
N THR A 288 3.37 7.20 -28.56
CA THR A 288 2.99 6.72 -27.25
C THR A 288 3.75 7.49 -26.17
N ARG A 289 3.02 8.14 -25.28
CA ARG A 289 3.61 8.91 -24.17
C ARG A 289 3.80 8.01 -22.95
N ALA A 290 4.98 8.09 -22.37
CA ALA A 290 5.38 7.35 -21.19
C ALA A 290 6.04 8.29 -20.18
N ALA A 291 6.01 7.89 -18.91
CA ALA A 291 6.88 8.46 -17.89
C ALA A 291 8.00 7.48 -17.55
N LEU A 292 9.13 8.00 -17.11
CA LEU A 292 10.19 7.22 -16.50
C LEU A 292 10.07 7.35 -14.98
N ILE A 293 10.03 6.25 -14.25
CA ILE A 293 10.16 6.25 -12.79
C ILE A 293 11.43 5.49 -12.39
N ALA A 294 12.14 6.04 -11.42
CA ALA A 294 13.37 5.47 -10.85
C ALA A 294 13.30 5.62 -9.32
N PRO A 295 12.54 4.75 -8.64
CA PRO A 295 12.18 4.95 -7.23
C PRO A 295 13.37 4.98 -6.27
N THR A 296 14.49 4.38 -6.66
CA THR A 296 15.74 4.32 -5.89
C THR A 296 16.89 5.03 -6.59
N GLY A 297 16.58 5.94 -7.52
CA GLY A 297 17.58 6.65 -8.30
C GLY A 297 18.20 5.81 -9.41
N ALA A 298 19.45 6.12 -9.79
CA ALA A 298 20.13 5.50 -10.94
C ALA A 298 20.65 4.09 -10.69
N THR A 299 20.71 3.63 -9.44
CA THR A 299 21.38 2.37 -9.07
C THR A 299 20.43 1.19 -8.91
N GLY A 300 19.13 1.41 -8.90
CA GLY A 300 18.12 0.36 -8.77
C GLY A 300 17.24 0.21 -10.00
N PRO A 301 16.19 -0.61 -9.90
CA PRO A 301 15.22 -0.79 -10.98
C PRO A 301 14.59 0.54 -11.40
N ALA A 302 14.50 0.74 -12.71
CA ALA A 302 13.80 1.87 -13.33
C ALA A 302 12.75 1.34 -14.31
N PHE A 303 11.70 2.11 -14.55
CA PHE A 303 10.58 1.67 -15.36
C PHE A 303 10.09 2.77 -16.30
N ILE A 304 9.83 2.41 -17.54
CA ILE A 304 8.95 3.19 -18.42
C ILE A 304 7.51 2.77 -18.11
N VAL A 305 6.67 3.74 -17.75
CA VAL A 305 5.27 3.50 -17.34
C VAL A 305 4.29 4.22 -18.24
N PHE A 306 3.17 3.55 -18.54
CA PHE A 306 2.12 4.01 -19.42
C PHE A 306 0.83 4.36 -18.66
N ARG A 307 -0.27 4.57 -19.39
CA ARG A 307 -1.56 4.94 -18.83
C ARG A 307 -2.12 3.88 -17.88
N ASN A 308 -1.89 2.60 -18.16
CA ASN A 308 -2.35 1.52 -17.29
C ASN A 308 -1.68 1.53 -15.91
N TYR A 309 -0.44 1.97 -15.82
CA TYR A 309 0.20 2.22 -14.53
C TYR A 309 -0.52 3.33 -13.74
N ASP A 310 -0.97 4.41 -14.41
CA ASP A 310 -1.73 5.45 -13.72
C ASP A 310 -3.09 4.94 -13.22
N ALA A 311 -3.74 4.04 -13.98
CA ALA A 311 -4.98 3.42 -13.54
C ALA A 311 -4.77 2.58 -12.27
N ILE A 312 -3.68 1.79 -12.20
CA ILE A 312 -3.31 1.04 -10.99
C ILE A 312 -2.96 2.02 -9.85
N TYR A 313 -2.12 3.02 -10.12
CA TYR A 313 -1.71 4.03 -9.15
C TYR A 313 -2.90 4.75 -8.52
N SER A 314 -3.98 5.00 -9.28
CA SER A 314 -5.15 5.71 -8.78
C SER A 314 -5.89 4.98 -7.64
N TYR A 315 -5.64 3.68 -7.48
CA TYR A 315 -6.28 2.86 -6.44
C TYR A 315 -5.83 3.26 -5.02
N ASN A 316 -4.52 3.53 -4.83
CA ASN A 316 -3.96 3.92 -3.52
C ASN A 316 -2.94 5.08 -3.58
N ALA A 317 -2.76 5.72 -4.72
CA ALA A 317 -1.89 6.90 -4.92
C ALA A 317 -0.44 6.76 -4.38
N ALA A 318 0.12 5.55 -4.34
CA ALA A 318 1.49 5.25 -3.93
C ALA A 318 2.24 4.48 -5.04
N GLU A 319 3.51 4.87 -5.33
CA GLU A 319 4.32 4.19 -6.35
C GLU A 319 4.68 2.76 -5.96
N SER A 320 4.97 2.52 -4.68
CA SER A 320 5.24 1.19 -4.12
C SER A 320 4.06 0.23 -4.32
N TYR A 321 2.84 0.71 -4.06
CA TYR A 321 1.61 -0.02 -4.28
C TYR A 321 1.39 -0.34 -5.77
N ALA A 322 1.50 0.66 -6.64
CA ALA A 322 1.32 0.46 -8.07
C ALA A 322 2.35 -0.51 -8.66
N LEU A 323 3.63 -0.42 -8.23
CA LEU A 323 4.67 -1.36 -8.63
C LEU A 323 4.41 -2.78 -8.10
N ALA A 324 3.90 -2.94 -6.89
CA ALA A 324 3.57 -4.26 -6.36
C ALA A 324 2.51 -4.96 -7.21
N ILE A 325 1.41 -4.28 -7.55
CA ILE A 325 0.37 -4.85 -8.43
C ILE A 325 0.94 -5.12 -9.83
N ALA A 326 1.63 -4.15 -10.42
CA ALA A 326 2.16 -4.25 -11.77
C ALA A 326 3.15 -5.43 -11.91
N THR A 327 4.09 -5.56 -10.97
CA THR A 327 5.08 -6.64 -10.98
C THR A 327 4.47 -7.99 -10.61
N LEU A 328 3.47 -8.03 -9.71
CA LEU A 328 2.72 -9.26 -9.43
C LEU A 328 1.95 -9.71 -10.68
N ALA A 329 1.26 -8.81 -11.38
CA ALA A 329 0.55 -9.14 -12.62
C ALA A 329 1.50 -9.71 -13.67
N ASP A 330 2.70 -9.15 -13.85
CA ASP A 330 3.70 -9.69 -14.78
C ASP A 330 4.17 -11.08 -14.36
N ARG A 331 4.38 -11.33 -13.07
CA ARG A 331 4.74 -12.67 -12.59
C ARG A 331 3.61 -13.69 -12.76
N LEU A 332 2.36 -13.27 -12.61
CA LEU A 332 1.19 -14.12 -12.90
C LEU A 332 1.14 -14.53 -14.37
N ARG A 333 1.54 -13.63 -15.30
CA ARG A 333 1.68 -13.91 -16.74
C ARG A 333 2.87 -14.83 -17.10
N GLY A 334 3.72 -15.18 -16.13
CA GLY A 334 4.89 -16.01 -16.35
C GLY A 334 6.22 -15.28 -16.37
N GLY A 335 6.24 -13.98 -16.07
CA GLY A 335 7.47 -13.20 -15.97
C GLY A 335 8.36 -13.63 -14.80
N ASN A 336 9.66 -13.40 -14.93
CA ASN A 336 10.71 -13.85 -13.98
C ASN A 336 10.97 -12.87 -12.81
N GLY A 337 10.20 -11.78 -12.68
CA GLY A 337 10.50 -10.70 -11.74
C GLY A 337 11.44 -9.64 -12.31
N LEU A 338 11.98 -8.79 -11.43
CA LEU A 338 12.87 -7.70 -11.84
C LEU A 338 14.27 -8.21 -12.18
N ALA A 339 14.83 -7.68 -13.26
CA ALA A 339 16.20 -8.02 -13.70
C ALA A 339 17.27 -7.22 -12.94
N THR A 340 16.95 -5.99 -12.55
CA THR A 340 17.87 -5.12 -11.80
C THR A 340 17.68 -5.35 -10.29
N PRO A 341 18.73 -5.66 -9.53
CA PRO A 341 18.63 -5.80 -8.09
C PRO A 341 18.33 -4.44 -7.41
N TRP A 342 17.64 -4.47 -6.27
CA TRP A 342 17.50 -3.30 -5.43
C TRP A 342 18.83 -2.90 -4.81
N PRO A 343 19.11 -1.59 -4.63
CA PRO A 343 20.37 -1.10 -4.08
C PRO A 343 20.41 -1.25 -2.55
N THR A 344 20.39 -2.48 -2.07
CA THR A 344 20.42 -2.82 -0.66
C THR A 344 21.29 -4.07 -0.45
N ASP A 345 22.05 -4.10 0.65
CA ASP A 345 22.79 -5.25 1.12
C ASP A 345 22.02 -6.09 2.14
N ASP A 346 20.75 -5.68 2.43
CA ASP A 346 19.83 -6.35 3.33
C ASP A 346 18.42 -6.41 2.70
N PRO A 347 18.19 -7.32 1.75
CA PRO A 347 16.89 -7.48 1.09
C PRO A 347 15.76 -7.78 2.08
N GLY A 348 14.54 -7.36 1.72
CA GLY A 348 13.33 -7.71 2.44
C GLY A 348 13.00 -9.21 2.37
N LEU A 349 12.20 -9.67 3.31
CA LEU A 349 11.81 -11.08 3.45
C LEU A 349 10.48 -11.38 2.76
N SER A 350 10.42 -12.51 2.06
CA SER A 350 9.17 -13.12 1.59
C SER A 350 8.28 -13.54 2.76
N ARG A 351 6.99 -13.86 2.50
CA ARG A 351 6.09 -14.37 3.54
C ARG A 351 6.63 -15.64 4.21
N ALA A 352 7.16 -16.56 3.44
CA ALA A 352 7.78 -17.79 3.97
C ALA A 352 8.95 -17.48 4.89
N GLN A 353 9.85 -16.59 4.47
CA GLN A 353 11.00 -16.16 5.27
C GLN A 353 10.58 -15.39 6.54
N ARG A 354 9.50 -14.62 6.49
CA ARG A 354 8.95 -13.94 7.67
C ARG A 354 8.41 -14.95 8.69
N ARG A 355 7.72 -16.01 8.24
CA ARG A 355 7.29 -17.11 9.14
C ARG A 355 8.49 -17.86 9.72
N GLU A 356 9.52 -18.11 8.91
CA GLU A 356 10.77 -18.72 9.41
C GLU A 356 11.40 -17.85 10.51
N LEU A 357 11.50 -16.54 10.28
CA LEU A 357 11.99 -15.58 11.27
C LEU A 357 11.15 -15.58 12.55
N GLN A 358 9.81 -15.58 12.45
CA GLN A 358 8.91 -15.66 13.59
C GLN A 358 9.13 -16.96 14.37
N THR A 359 9.27 -18.10 13.68
CA THR A 359 9.57 -19.39 14.31
C THR A 359 10.87 -19.34 15.11
N LEU A 360 11.92 -18.76 14.55
CA LEU A 360 13.22 -18.60 15.21
C LEU A 360 13.14 -17.69 16.44
N LEU A 361 12.34 -16.62 16.38
CA LEU A 361 12.10 -15.70 17.50
C LEU A 361 11.33 -16.39 18.65
N LEU A 362 10.29 -17.18 18.32
CA LEU A 362 9.56 -17.99 19.32
C LEU A 362 10.46 -19.00 19.99
N ALA A 363 11.31 -19.70 19.23
CA ALA A 363 12.27 -20.66 19.79
C ALA A 363 13.30 -20.02 20.74
N ARG A 364 13.51 -18.69 20.64
CA ARG A 364 14.33 -17.89 21.56
C ARG A 364 13.54 -17.28 22.72
N GLY A 365 12.27 -17.62 22.87
CA GLY A 365 11.42 -17.19 23.99
C GLY A 365 10.75 -15.83 23.82
N HIS A 366 10.75 -15.24 22.62
CA HIS A 366 10.04 -13.98 22.39
C HIS A 366 8.53 -14.22 22.22
N ALA A 367 7.71 -13.50 22.98
CA ALA A 367 6.25 -13.56 22.89
C ALA A 367 5.74 -12.69 21.73
N ILE A 368 5.77 -13.22 20.51
CA ILE A 368 5.38 -12.47 19.29
C ILE A 368 4.00 -12.83 18.74
N GLY A 369 3.29 -13.77 19.38
CA GLY A 369 2.00 -14.29 18.91
C GLY A 369 2.15 -15.41 17.90
N GLU A 370 1.29 -15.45 16.90
CA GLU A 370 1.23 -16.50 15.88
C GLU A 370 2.32 -16.33 14.79
N VAL A 371 2.66 -17.45 14.14
CA VAL A 371 3.55 -17.47 12.96
C VAL A 371 2.70 -17.25 11.70
N ASP A 372 2.37 -16.01 11.44
CA ASP A 372 1.46 -15.59 10.36
C ASP A 372 2.18 -14.92 9.15
N GLY A 373 3.48 -14.64 9.29
CA GLY A 373 4.27 -13.90 8.29
C GLY A 373 4.05 -12.37 8.32
N MET A 374 3.30 -11.85 9.30
CA MET A 374 3.06 -10.43 9.47
C MET A 374 4.01 -9.83 10.52
N ILE A 375 4.77 -8.82 10.13
CA ILE A 375 5.75 -8.18 11.02
C ILE A 375 5.06 -7.06 11.81
N GLY A 376 4.36 -7.46 12.88
CA GLY A 376 3.70 -6.55 13.81
C GLY A 376 4.65 -5.92 14.84
N THR A 377 4.10 -5.13 15.76
CA THR A 377 4.90 -4.41 16.79
C THR A 377 5.67 -5.38 17.70
N ALA A 378 5.05 -6.50 18.12
CA ALA A 378 5.71 -7.48 18.97
C ALA A 378 6.90 -8.13 18.26
N THR A 379 6.71 -8.53 16.99
CA THR A 379 7.75 -9.11 16.15
C THR A 379 8.91 -8.12 15.93
N ARG A 380 8.62 -6.85 15.64
CA ARG A 380 9.66 -5.80 15.47
C ARG A 380 10.49 -5.61 16.73
N ARG A 381 9.86 -5.58 17.91
CA ARG A 381 10.58 -5.49 19.20
C ARG A 381 11.46 -6.70 19.44
N ALA A 382 10.98 -7.90 19.15
CA ALA A 382 11.77 -9.13 19.25
C ALA A 382 12.99 -9.11 18.32
N ILE A 383 12.79 -8.69 17.07
CA ILE A 383 13.90 -8.49 16.12
C ILE A 383 14.91 -7.50 16.66
N GLN A 384 14.47 -6.33 17.14
CA GLN A 384 15.35 -5.31 17.71
C GLN A 384 16.17 -5.84 18.89
N THR A 385 15.53 -6.59 19.78
CA THR A 385 16.21 -7.24 20.90
C THR A 385 17.30 -8.20 20.42
N GLU A 386 17.02 -9.00 19.40
CA GLU A 386 18.01 -9.93 18.83
C GLU A 386 19.13 -9.18 18.09
N GLN A 387 18.81 -8.13 17.32
CA GLN A 387 19.82 -7.28 16.67
C GLN A 387 20.78 -6.68 17.71
N GLN A 388 20.27 -6.17 18.83
CA GLN A 388 21.07 -5.64 19.95
C GLN A 388 21.95 -6.73 20.59
N ARG A 389 21.35 -7.90 20.86
CA ARG A 389 22.06 -9.03 21.48
C ARG A 389 23.26 -9.49 20.67
N ILE A 390 23.14 -9.53 19.32
CA ILE A 390 24.21 -9.98 18.42
C ILE A 390 25.06 -8.83 17.85
N GLY A 391 24.79 -7.59 18.22
CA GLY A 391 25.51 -6.41 17.73
C GLY A 391 25.25 -6.09 16.24
N LEU A 392 24.11 -6.54 15.68
CA LEU A 392 23.74 -6.24 14.30
C LEU A 392 23.18 -4.82 14.19
N LYS A 393 23.74 -4.02 13.30
CA LYS A 393 23.29 -2.65 13.04
C LYS A 393 22.71 -2.50 11.62
N PRO A 394 21.69 -1.64 11.45
CA PRO A 394 20.95 -0.94 12.50
C PRO A 394 20.12 -1.90 13.36
N ASP A 395 19.92 -1.56 14.63
CA ASP A 395 19.06 -2.30 15.56
C ASP A 395 17.67 -1.64 15.64
N ASP A 396 17.01 -1.62 14.50
CA ASP A 396 15.76 -0.90 14.23
C ASP A 396 14.50 -1.78 14.21
N GLY A 397 14.66 -3.09 14.42
CA GLY A 397 13.58 -4.06 14.37
C GLY A 397 13.09 -4.40 12.95
N ARG A 398 13.85 -4.03 11.91
CA ARG A 398 13.53 -4.36 10.53
C ARG A 398 13.75 -5.86 10.26
N ALA A 399 12.78 -6.49 9.61
CA ALA A 399 12.85 -7.88 9.17
C ALA A 399 13.57 -7.97 7.81
N GLY A 400 14.89 -8.00 7.82
CA GLY A 400 15.74 -8.14 6.65
C GLY A 400 16.42 -9.51 6.60
N THR A 401 17.09 -9.78 5.49
CA THR A 401 17.84 -11.04 5.29
C THR A 401 18.97 -11.20 6.32
N LYS A 402 19.65 -10.11 6.70
CA LYS A 402 20.77 -10.17 7.67
C LYS A 402 20.37 -10.74 9.02
N ILE A 403 19.25 -10.29 9.59
CA ILE A 403 18.79 -10.83 10.88
C ILE A 403 18.33 -12.29 10.75
N LEU A 404 17.62 -12.64 9.67
CA LEU A 404 17.20 -14.01 9.44
C LEU A 404 18.40 -14.96 9.39
N GLU A 405 19.40 -14.65 8.56
CA GLU A 405 20.59 -15.49 8.42
C GLU A 405 21.43 -15.56 9.73
N ALA A 406 21.52 -14.46 10.48
CA ALA A 406 22.18 -14.47 11.78
C ALA A 406 21.49 -15.41 12.77
N LEU A 407 20.16 -15.39 12.83
CA LEU A 407 19.42 -16.28 13.73
C LEU A 407 19.44 -17.75 13.27
N LYS A 408 19.45 -18.02 11.96
CA LYS A 408 19.66 -19.37 11.39
C LYS A 408 21.04 -19.94 11.74
N ALA A 409 22.07 -19.09 11.74
CA ALA A 409 23.42 -19.45 12.15
C ALA A 409 23.60 -19.64 13.67
N GLY A 410 22.54 -19.53 14.47
CA GLY A 410 22.57 -19.73 15.93
C GLY A 410 23.19 -18.55 16.70
N ARG A 411 23.34 -17.41 16.08
CA ARG A 411 23.87 -16.19 16.72
C ARG A 411 22.87 -15.56 17.66
#